data_474383478fc5a85f0e2e958bc46fecc8
#
_entry.id   474383478fc5a85f0e2e958bc46fecc8
#
_cell.length_a   1.000
_cell.length_b   1.000
_cell.length_c   1.000
_cell.angle_alpha   90.00
_cell.angle_beta   90.00
_cell.angle_gamma   90.00
#
_symmetry.space_group_name_H-M   'P 1'
#
loop_
_entity.id
_entity.type
_entity.pdbx_description
1 polymer ?
#
loop_
_entity_poly.entity_id
_entity_poly.type
_entity_poly.pdbx_seq_one_letter_code
_entity_poly.pdbx_strand_id
1 'polypeptide(L)'
;MVSCDKFFGEELTDLIFDHGKFEMPDKALFIGNSLLLGNGAFGMNATDSTSDYHAVIQRKFLKANPAYTDTKLSGVDFEACENRAQQMNWLDNRLCPVLSEDLDLVVIQIGDNVNTSSKREAFEQGAKELIATIKAYAPRARIVWIYGWYVSNSVIKSVKNACKQYAVTLVAIDGINKAGNRSSIGTVITRVEPTSQSLNYTRYTVLSDNRLQIDFNVGGKKYKAIVQTESYSDNTEAKTLTWQGYETITTDKDIASHPGNNGFEQIAQRFFEVLNID
;
A
#
# COMPACT_ATOMS: atom_id res chain seq x y z
N MET A 1 -24.35 -40.07 13.29
CA MET A 1 -24.13 -39.22 12.11
C MET A 1 -23.82 -37.83 12.63
N VAL A 2 -22.54 -37.47 12.64
CA VAL A 2 -22.09 -36.13 13.02
C VAL A 2 -22.18 -35.28 11.76
N SER A 3 -23.09 -34.31 11.77
CA SER A 3 -23.21 -33.32 10.69
C SER A 3 -21.93 -32.49 10.64
N CYS A 4 -21.18 -32.61 9.57
CA CYS A 4 -20.13 -31.65 9.26
C CYS A 4 -20.80 -30.34 8.83
N ASP A 5 -21.04 -29.46 9.81
CA ASP A 5 -21.30 -28.07 9.49
C ASP A 5 -20.05 -27.52 8.77
N LYS A 6 -20.18 -27.34 7.46
CA LYS A 6 -19.23 -26.58 6.70
C LYS A 6 -19.22 -25.17 7.31
N PHE A 7 -18.17 -24.84 8.04
CA PHE A 7 -17.84 -23.47 8.37
C PHE A 7 -17.60 -22.74 7.02
N PHE A 8 -18.66 -22.16 6.50
CA PHE A 8 -18.52 -21.17 5.44
C PHE A 8 -17.83 -19.97 6.08
N GLY A 9 -16.55 -19.75 5.72
CA GLY A 9 -15.84 -18.53 6.08
C GLY A 9 -16.63 -17.32 5.62
N GLU A 10 -16.48 -16.20 6.30
CA GLU A 10 -17.15 -14.98 5.90
C GLU A 10 -16.61 -14.53 4.53
N GLU A 11 -17.51 -14.39 3.56
CA GLU A 11 -17.15 -13.98 2.20
C GLU A 11 -16.77 -12.49 2.18
N LEU A 12 -15.68 -12.16 1.53
CA LEU A 12 -15.30 -10.77 1.28
C LEU A 12 -16.11 -10.24 0.10
N THR A 13 -16.96 -9.29 0.38
CA THR A 13 -17.82 -8.62 -0.60
C THR A 13 -17.79 -7.12 -0.35
N ASP A 14 -18.08 -6.34 -1.39
CA ASP A 14 -18.25 -4.90 -1.23
C ASP A 14 -19.34 -4.58 -0.21
N LEU A 15 -19.14 -3.50 0.51
CA LEU A 15 -20.18 -2.84 1.31
C LEU A 15 -20.34 -1.43 0.76
N ILE A 16 -21.49 -1.17 0.17
CA ILE A 16 -21.83 0.14 -0.43
C ILE A 16 -22.92 0.75 0.42
N PHE A 17 -22.69 1.98 0.86
CA PHE A 17 -23.63 2.79 1.60
C PHE A 17 -24.01 3.99 0.74
N ASP A 18 -25.24 4.47 0.89
CA ASP A 18 -25.68 5.69 0.21
C ASP A 18 -25.05 6.92 0.89
N HIS A 19 -24.03 7.44 0.24
CA HIS A 19 -23.36 8.69 0.60
C HIS A 19 -23.64 9.80 -0.43
N GLY A 20 -24.63 9.60 -1.28
CA GLY A 20 -24.86 10.46 -2.45
C GLY A 20 -23.82 10.24 -3.56
N LYS A 21 -23.87 11.10 -4.58
CA LYS A 21 -22.91 11.07 -5.67
C LYS A 21 -21.47 11.28 -5.14
N PHE A 22 -20.53 10.55 -5.70
CA PHE A 22 -19.11 10.80 -5.39
C PHE A 22 -18.69 12.14 -6.00
N GLU A 23 -18.23 13.03 -5.14
CA GLU A 23 -17.63 14.31 -5.55
C GLU A 23 -16.12 14.16 -5.61
N MET A 24 -15.48 14.76 -6.63
CA MET A 24 -14.03 14.72 -6.75
C MET A 24 -13.41 15.50 -5.60
N PRO A 25 -12.49 14.88 -4.83
CA PRO A 25 -11.92 15.54 -3.67
C PRO A 25 -10.96 16.66 -4.07
N ASP A 26 -10.86 17.68 -3.21
CA ASP A 26 -9.76 18.64 -3.25
C ASP A 26 -8.55 18.11 -2.47
N LYS A 27 -8.81 17.39 -1.38
CA LYS A 27 -7.77 16.89 -0.50
C LYS A 27 -8.06 15.48 0.01
N ALA A 28 -7.07 14.58 -0.13
CA ALA A 28 -7.20 13.20 0.32
C ALA A 28 -6.05 12.73 1.21
N LEU A 29 -6.35 11.74 2.06
CA LEU A 29 -5.36 10.97 2.80
C LEU A 29 -5.46 9.50 2.40
N PHE A 30 -4.33 8.89 2.03
CA PHE A 30 -4.22 7.46 1.80
C PHE A 30 -3.43 6.81 2.94
N ILE A 31 -4.04 5.86 3.62
CA ILE A 31 -3.42 5.05 4.68
C ILE A 31 -3.23 3.65 4.13
N GLY A 32 -2.02 3.16 4.05
CA GLY A 32 -1.81 1.84 3.46
C GLY A 32 -0.53 1.14 3.91
N ASN A 33 -0.41 -0.09 3.47
CA ASN A 33 0.73 -0.96 3.75
C ASN A 33 1.68 -1.06 2.53
N SER A 34 2.22 -2.24 2.27
CA SER A 34 3.12 -2.49 1.14
C SER A 34 2.51 -2.18 -0.22
N LEU A 35 1.18 -2.25 -0.37
CA LEU A 35 0.51 -1.92 -1.63
C LEU A 35 0.54 -0.41 -1.93
N LEU A 36 0.70 0.43 -0.91
CA LEU A 36 0.78 1.90 -1.04
C LEU A 36 2.22 2.42 -1.01
N LEU A 37 3.04 1.90 -0.09
CA LEU A 37 4.37 2.45 0.25
C LEU A 37 5.48 1.38 0.30
N GLY A 38 5.26 0.19 -0.25
CA GLY A 38 6.21 -0.92 -0.14
C GLY A 38 7.58 -0.67 -0.78
N ASN A 39 7.66 0.25 -1.74
CA ASN A 39 8.91 0.74 -2.32
C ASN A 39 9.35 2.11 -1.75
N GLY A 40 8.83 2.48 -0.58
CA GLY A 40 9.10 3.76 0.07
C GLY A 40 8.11 4.85 -0.34
N ALA A 41 8.07 5.24 -1.62
CA ALA A 41 7.18 6.29 -2.13
C ALA A 41 5.96 5.75 -2.89
N PHE A 42 5.97 4.49 -3.30
CA PHE A 42 4.92 3.85 -4.10
C PHE A 42 4.76 2.36 -3.76
N GLY A 43 3.75 1.72 -4.34
CA GLY A 43 3.39 0.33 -4.06
C GLY A 43 4.47 -0.69 -4.41
N MET A 44 4.61 -1.73 -3.58
CA MET A 44 5.60 -2.79 -3.78
C MET A 44 5.36 -3.51 -5.11
N ASN A 45 6.40 -3.61 -5.93
CA ASN A 45 6.41 -4.19 -7.28
C ASN A 45 5.63 -3.43 -8.37
N ALA A 46 5.11 -2.23 -8.11
CA ALA A 46 4.90 -1.31 -9.21
C ALA A 46 6.25 -1.03 -9.90
N THR A 47 6.28 -1.01 -11.22
CA THR A 47 7.54 -0.83 -11.94
C THR A 47 8.15 0.55 -11.76
N ASP A 48 7.33 1.51 -11.37
CA ASP A 48 7.71 2.91 -11.10
C ASP A 48 6.63 3.61 -10.26
N SER A 49 6.89 4.86 -9.88
CA SER A 49 6.01 5.69 -9.06
C SER A 49 4.68 6.09 -9.73
N THR A 50 4.51 5.81 -11.02
CA THR A 50 3.28 6.12 -11.77
C THR A 50 2.38 4.91 -11.97
N SER A 51 2.82 3.72 -11.54
CA SER A 51 2.21 2.44 -11.91
C SER A 51 1.47 1.74 -10.78
N ASP A 52 1.46 2.30 -9.56
CA ASP A 52 0.66 1.75 -8.46
C ASP A 52 -0.81 2.25 -8.49
N TYR A 53 -1.68 1.63 -7.68
CA TYR A 53 -3.11 1.97 -7.66
C TYR A 53 -3.36 3.41 -7.21
N HIS A 54 -2.54 3.94 -6.28
CA HIS A 54 -2.64 5.31 -5.82
C HIS A 54 -2.36 6.29 -6.97
N ALA A 55 -1.27 6.07 -7.73
CA ALA A 55 -0.92 6.92 -8.87
C ALA A 55 -1.99 6.88 -9.97
N VAL A 56 -2.64 5.73 -10.19
CA VAL A 56 -3.79 5.63 -11.12
C VAL A 56 -4.96 6.47 -10.63
N ILE A 57 -5.33 6.37 -9.35
CA ILE A 57 -6.40 7.17 -8.74
C ILE A 57 -6.04 8.66 -8.79
N GLN A 58 -4.83 9.01 -8.39
CA GLN A 58 -4.33 10.40 -8.38
C GLN A 58 -4.42 11.05 -9.77
N ARG A 59 -4.00 10.34 -10.83
CA ARG A 59 -4.12 10.86 -12.20
C ARG A 59 -5.58 11.14 -12.59
N LYS A 60 -6.51 10.28 -12.17
CA LYS A 60 -7.95 10.48 -12.42
C LYS A 60 -8.45 11.73 -11.71
N PHE A 61 -8.09 11.90 -10.44
CA PHE A 61 -8.51 13.06 -9.64
C PHE A 61 -7.89 14.36 -10.15
N LEU A 62 -6.59 14.38 -10.45
CA LEU A 62 -5.90 15.55 -11.02
C LEU A 62 -6.46 15.95 -12.40
N LYS A 63 -6.92 14.98 -13.21
CA LYS A 63 -7.58 15.27 -14.49
C LYS A 63 -8.91 16.01 -14.29
N ALA A 64 -9.65 15.65 -13.25
CA ALA A 64 -10.95 16.27 -12.93
C ALA A 64 -10.78 17.56 -12.12
N ASN A 65 -9.79 17.60 -11.24
CA ASN A 65 -9.47 18.73 -10.37
C ASN A 65 -7.96 18.96 -10.32
N PRO A 66 -7.41 19.89 -11.11
CA PRO A 66 -5.95 20.17 -11.10
C PRO A 66 -5.40 20.71 -9.77
N ALA A 67 -6.25 21.17 -8.85
CA ALA A 67 -5.87 21.62 -7.51
C ALA A 67 -5.83 20.50 -6.48
N TYR A 68 -6.21 19.28 -6.86
CA TYR A 68 -6.20 18.12 -5.98
C TYR A 68 -4.83 17.88 -5.34
N THR A 69 -4.84 17.59 -4.05
CA THR A 69 -3.65 17.22 -3.28
C THR A 69 -3.92 15.97 -2.45
N ASP A 70 -2.88 15.19 -2.20
CA ASP A 70 -2.99 14.06 -1.28
C ASP A 70 -1.74 13.85 -0.42
N THR A 71 -1.93 13.07 0.63
CA THR A 71 -0.87 12.63 1.54
C THR A 71 -0.96 11.11 1.71
N LYS A 72 0.19 10.45 1.83
CA LYS A 72 0.28 9.02 2.12
C LYS A 72 0.78 8.80 3.55
N LEU A 73 0.15 7.88 4.28
CA LEU A 73 0.54 7.44 5.61
C LEU A 73 0.75 5.93 5.63
N SER A 74 1.91 5.49 6.14
CA SER A 74 2.15 4.05 6.35
C SER A 74 1.30 3.52 7.50
N GLY A 75 0.47 2.50 7.21
CA GLY A 75 -0.33 1.77 8.18
C GLY A 75 0.32 0.47 8.67
N VAL A 76 1.54 0.15 8.24
CA VAL A 76 2.24 -1.10 8.59
C VAL A 76 2.42 -1.25 10.10
N ASP A 77 2.80 -0.17 10.80
CA ASP A 77 2.96 -0.20 12.25
C ASP A 77 1.63 -0.41 12.98
N PHE A 78 0.51 0.09 12.42
CA PHE A 78 -0.81 -0.17 12.95
C PHE A 78 -1.21 -1.65 12.80
N GLU A 79 -0.94 -2.25 11.64
CA GLU A 79 -1.16 -3.68 11.41
C GLU A 79 -0.28 -4.56 12.31
N ALA A 80 0.87 -4.05 12.75
CA ALA A 80 1.81 -4.74 13.64
C ALA A 80 1.37 -4.72 15.12
N CYS A 81 0.42 -3.86 15.51
CA CYS A 81 -0.05 -3.73 16.87
C CYS A 81 -0.69 -5.03 17.39
N GLU A 82 -0.30 -5.46 18.58
CA GLU A 82 -0.80 -6.67 19.24
C GLU A 82 -1.75 -6.36 20.41
N ASN A 83 -1.95 -5.08 20.72
CA ASN A 83 -2.85 -4.64 21.77
C ASN A 83 -3.34 -3.20 21.51
N ARG A 84 -4.41 -2.84 22.26
CA ARG A 84 -5.05 -1.53 22.15
C ARG A 84 -4.12 -0.35 22.47
N ALA A 85 -3.22 -0.49 23.44
CA ALA A 85 -2.34 0.61 23.83
C ALA A 85 -1.39 1.00 22.67
N GLN A 86 -0.86 0.02 21.95
CA GLN A 86 -0.03 0.26 20.76
C GLN A 86 -0.85 0.93 19.64
N GLN A 87 -2.10 0.49 19.43
CA GLN A 87 -3.00 1.10 18.43
C GLN A 87 -3.31 2.55 18.77
N MET A 88 -3.68 2.84 20.02
CA MET A 88 -3.95 4.22 20.46
C MET A 88 -2.72 5.10 20.30
N ASN A 89 -1.54 4.60 20.68
CA ASN A 89 -0.28 5.33 20.47
C ASN A 89 -0.03 5.65 18.98
N TRP A 90 -0.35 4.73 18.08
CA TRP A 90 -0.22 4.99 16.64
C TRP A 90 -1.26 6.00 16.16
N LEU A 91 -2.52 5.89 16.61
CA LEU A 91 -3.57 6.86 16.27
C LEU A 91 -3.17 8.28 16.70
N ASP A 92 -2.72 8.44 17.95
CA ASP A 92 -2.37 9.73 18.52
C ASP A 92 -1.13 10.37 17.86
N ASN A 93 -0.08 9.56 17.61
CA ASN A 93 1.22 10.09 17.19
C ASN A 93 1.47 10.04 15.67
N ARG A 94 0.71 9.22 14.92
CA ARG A 94 0.90 9.07 13.48
C ARG A 94 -0.30 9.51 12.67
N LEU A 95 -1.52 9.15 13.10
CA LEU A 95 -2.73 9.48 12.35
C LEU A 95 -3.23 10.90 12.66
N CYS A 96 -3.48 11.22 13.93
CA CYS A 96 -4.05 12.51 14.29
C CYS A 96 -3.28 13.72 13.71
N PRO A 97 -1.93 13.72 13.66
CA PRO A 97 -1.18 14.85 13.09
C PRO A 97 -1.40 15.10 11.59
N VAL A 98 -1.92 14.12 10.85
CA VAL A 98 -2.16 14.23 9.39
C VAL A 98 -3.64 14.36 9.03
N LEU A 99 -4.52 14.25 10.03
CA LEU A 99 -5.95 14.51 9.87
C LEU A 99 -6.25 16.01 9.96
N SER A 100 -7.22 16.47 9.19
CA SER A 100 -7.72 17.84 9.21
C SER A 100 -9.18 17.91 8.72
N GLU A 101 -9.89 18.95 9.14
CA GLU A 101 -11.30 19.14 8.78
C GLU A 101 -11.54 19.42 7.29
N ASP A 102 -10.50 19.77 6.54
CA ASP A 102 -10.52 20.03 5.10
C ASP A 102 -10.28 18.80 4.24
N LEU A 103 -10.06 17.62 4.84
CA LEU A 103 -10.02 16.37 4.10
C LEU A 103 -11.41 16.01 3.56
N ASP A 104 -11.48 15.70 2.27
CA ASP A 104 -12.71 15.26 1.58
C ASP A 104 -12.76 13.74 1.41
N LEU A 105 -11.60 13.10 1.38
CA LEU A 105 -11.48 11.65 1.17
C LEU A 105 -10.39 11.05 2.07
N VAL A 106 -10.70 9.93 2.71
CA VAL A 106 -9.71 9.06 3.35
C VAL A 106 -9.83 7.66 2.79
N VAL A 107 -8.76 7.15 2.17
CA VAL A 107 -8.67 5.78 1.65
C VAL A 107 -7.81 4.95 2.58
N ILE A 108 -8.36 3.86 3.09
CA ILE A 108 -7.69 2.92 3.99
C ILE A 108 -7.40 1.64 3.22
N GLN A 109 -6.14 1.21 3.17
CA GLN A 109 -5.71 -0.05 2.54
C GLN A 109 -4.79 -0.79 3.52
N ILE A 110 -5.34 -1.36 4.58
CA ILE A 110 -4.66 -2.16 5.59
C ILE A 110 -5.48 -3.39 5.96
N GLY A 111 -4.83 -4.38 6.59
CA GLY A 111 -5.40 -5.65 7.03
C GLY A 111 -4.59 -6.85 6.53
N ASP A 112 -3.80 -6.69 5.47
CA ASP A 112 -3.07 -7.78 4.82
C ASP A 112 -1.94 -8.36 5.69
N ASN A 113 -1.36 -7.58 6.63
CA ASN A 113 -0.28 -8.01 7.52
C ASN A 113 -0.76 -8.42 8.93
N VAL A 114 -2.06 -8.53 9.14
CA VAL A 114 -2.66 -8.97 10.41
C VAL A 114 -2.68 -10.50 10.46
N ASN A 115 -1.53 -11.11 10.68
CA ASN A 115 -1.27 -12.54 10.44
C ASN A 115 -1.06 -13.39 11.71
N THR A 116 -0.93 -12.79 12.90
CA THR A 116 -0.84 -13.51 14.19
C THR A 116 -2.16 -13.44 14.97
N SER A 117 -2.37 -14.30 15.98
CA SER A 117 -3.57 -14.29 16.81
C SER A 117 -3.70 -12.99 17.59
N SER A 118 -2.62 -12.52 18.23
CA SER A 118 -2.61 -11.26 18.99
C SER A 118 -2.96 -10.05 18.13
N LYS A 119 -2.39 -9.96 16.92
CA LYS A 119 -2.72 -8.90 15.97
C LYS A 119 -4.19 -8.94 15.55
N ARG A 120 -4.74 -10.14 15.26
CA ARG A 120 -6.14 -10.31 14.87
C ARG A 120 -7.10 -9.90 15.97
N GLU A 121 -6.81 -10.28 17.21
CA GLU A 121 -7.62 -9.90 18.38
C GLU A 121 -7.61 -8.37 18.58
N ALA A 122 -6.44 -7.75 18.50
CA ALA A 122 -6.30 -6.30 18.63
C ALA A 122 -7.00 -5.56 17.46
N PHE A 123 -6.91 -6.09 16.25
CA PHE A 123 -7.34 -5.41 15.01
C PHE A 123 -8.86 -5.18 14.96
N GLU A 124 -9.69 -6.05 15.56
CA GLU A 124 -11.14 -5.89 15.51
C GLU A 124 -11.59 -4.57 16.15
N GLN A 125 -11.09 -4.28 17.33
CA GLN A 125 -11.40 -3.01 18.01
C GLN A 125 -10.64 -1.85 17.39
N GLY A 126 -9.37 -2.05 17.03
CA GLY A 126 -8.52 -1.03 16.41
C GLY A 126 -9.08 -0.50 15.09
N ALA A 127 -9.67 -1.36 14.26
CA ALA A 127 -10.31 -0.96 13.01
C ALA A 127 -11.48 0.01 13.25
N LYS A 128 -12.26 -0.21 14.31
CA LYS A 128 -13.36 0.68 14.70
C LYS A 128 -12.82 2.02 15.23
N GLU A 129 -11.80 1.98 16.08
CA GLU A 129 -11.17 3.17 16.65
C GLU A 129 -10.48 4.00 15.56
N LEU A 130 -9.86 3.38 14.57
CA LEU A 130 -9.29 4.04 13.40
C LEU A 130 -10.36 4.88 12.66
N ILE A 131 -11.49 4.26 12.30
CA ILE A 131 -12.58 4.96 11.62
C ILE A 131 -13.17 6.07 12.50
N ALA A 132 -13.39 5.77 13.80
CA ALA A 132 -13.93 6.75 14.75
C ALA A 132 -13.03 7.98 14.87
N THR A 133 -11.71 7.78 14.93
CA THR A 133 -10.72 8.86 14.97
C THR A 133 -10.77 9.69 13.69
N ILE A 134 -10.80 9.05 12.51
CA ILE A 134 -10.91 9.76 11.24
C ILE A 134 -12.19 10.63 11.22
N LYS A 135 -13.34 10.06 11.61
CA LYS A 135 -14.61 10.80 11.65
C LYS A 135 -14.61 11.96 12.64
N ALA A 136 -13.86 11.86 13.73
CA ALA A 136 -13.75 12.93 14.73
C ALA A 136 -12.91 14.11 14.25
N TYR A 137 -11.82 13.85 13.51
CA TYR A 137 -10.86 14.88 13.09
C TYR A 137 -11.01 15.31 11.63
N ALA A 138 -11.68 14.50 10.81
CA ALA A 138 -12.01 14.79 9.41
C ALA A 138 -13.50 14.48 9.14
N PRO A 139 -14.43 15.23 9.74
CA PRO A 139 -15.86 14.88 9.74
C PRO A 139 -16.52 14.95 8.37
N ARG A 140 -15.95 15.68 7.42
CA ARG A 140 -16.43 15.80 6.04
C ARG A 140 -15.93 14.68 5.16
N ALA A 141 -14.83 14.03 5.55
CA ALA A 141 -14.18 13.05 4.70
C ALA A 141 -15.07 11.84 4.42
N ARG A 142 -15.25 11.52 3.15
CA ARG A 142 -15.75 10.21 2.73
C ARG A 142 -14.67 9.18 3.02
N ILE A 143 -14.99 8.13 3.76
CA ILE A 143 -14.04 7.07 4.10
C ILE A 143 -14.31 5.86 3.21
N VAL A 144 -13.26 5.33 2.59
CA VAL A 144 -13.29 4.12 1.75
C VAL A 144 -12.22 3.16 2.24
N TRP A 145 -12.59 1.91 2.47
CA TRP A 145 -11.65 0.86 2.85
C TRP A 145 -11.43 -0.10 1.69
N ILE A 146 -10.21 -0.27 1.22
CA ILE A 146 -9.79 -1.26 0.21
C ILE A 146 -9.17 -2.43 0.95
N TYR A 147 -9.65 -3.66 0.76
CA TYR A 147 -9.09 -4.82 1.43
C TYR A 147 -9.21 -6.09 0.59
N GLY A 148 -8.25 -7.00 0.76
CA GLY A 148 -8.38 -8.38 0.30
C GLY A 148 -7.30 -8.85 -0.66
N TRP A 149 -6.14 -8.17 -0.76
CA TRP A 149 -5.05 -8.76 -1.53
C TRP A 149 -4.54 -10.04 -0.88
N TYR A 150 -4.28 -10.03 0.43
CA TYR A 150 -4.02 -11.22 1.25
C TYR A 150 -5.16 -11.44 2.23
N VAL A 151 -6.07 -12.34 1.87
CA VAL A 151 -7.32 -12.54 2.60
C VAL A 151 -7.13 -13.38 3.86
N SER A 152 -7.70 -12.94 4.97
CA SER A 152 -7.86 -13.70 6.22
C SER A 152 -9.30 -13.58 6.72
N ASN A 153 -9.99 -14.70 6.98
CA ASN A 153 -11.40 -14.71 7.39
C ASN A 153 -11.67 -13.88 8.65
N SER A 154 -10.76 -13.90 9.62
CA SER A 154 -10.90 -13.10 10.84
C SER A 154 -10.79 -11.61 10.54
N VAL A 155 -9.89 -11.21 9.65
CA VAL A 155 -9.70 -9.81 9.25
C VAL A 155 -10.88 -9.34 8.39
N ILE A 156 -11.42 -10.18 7.49
CA ILE A 156 -12.67 -9.87 6.76
C ILE A 156 -13.76 -9.46 7.72
N LYS A 157 -13.99 -10.28 8.75
CA LYS A 157 -15.02 -10.01 9.77
C LYS A 157 -14.78 -8.67 10.46
N SER A 158 -13.55 -8.40 10.91
CA SER A 158 -13.18 -7.16 11.60
C SER A 158 -13.41 -5.93 10.72
N VAL A 159 -12.94 -5.97 9.47
CA VAL A 159 -13.10 -4.87 8.51
C VAL A 159 -14.59 -4.64 8.20
N LYS A 160 -15.34 -5.71 7.86
CA LYS A 160 -16.79 -5.61 7.58
C LYS A 160 -17.58 -5.05 8.77
N ASN A 161 -17.27 -5.49 9.99
CA ASN A 161 -17.94 -4.99 11.18
C ASN A 161 -17.64 -3.50 11.43
N ALA A 162 -16.38 -3.08 11.27
CA ALA A 162 -16.01 -1.68 11.38
C ALA A 162 -16.68 -0.83 10.30
N CYS A 163 -16.65 -1.27 9.04
CA CYS A 163 -17.28 -0.57 7.93
C CYS A 163 -18.80 -0.46 8.11
N LYS A 164 -19.49 -1.54 8.53
CA LYS A 164 -20.92 -1.52 8.80
C LYS A 164 -21.30 -0.57 9.94
N GLN A 165 -20.52 -0.58 11.02
CA GLN A 165 -20.79 0.27 12.19
C GLN A 165 -20.77 1.76 11.86
N TYR A 166 -19.92 2.17 10.94
CA TYR A 166 -19.69 3.58 10.61
C TYR A 166 -20.16 3.97 9.21
N ALA A 167 -20.86 3.08 8.50
CA ALA A 167 -21.27 3.25 7.11
C ALA A 167 -20.08 3.63 6.18
N VAL A 168 -18.97 2.90 6.30
CA VAL A 168 -17.78 3.07 5.45
C VAL A 168 -17.88 2.17 4.23
N THR A 169 -17.66 2.70 3.04
CA THR A 169 -17.62 1.89 1.81
C THR A 169 -16.42 0.94 1.85
N LEU A 170 -16.67 -0.35 1.67
CA LEU A 170 -15.65 -1.39 1.53
C LEU A 170 -15.54 -1.80 0.07
N VAL A 171 -14.34 -1.69 -0.49
CA VAL A 171 -13.97 -2.16 -1.83
C VAL A 171 -13.23 -3.48 -1.68
N ALA A 172 -13.86 -4.56 -2.08
CA ALA A 172 -13.29 -5.91 -2.05
C ALA A 172 -12.39 -6.15 -3.26
N ILE A 173 -11.16 -6.59 -3.03
CA ILE A 173 -10.16 -6.82 -4.09
C ILE A 173 -9.60 -8.25 -4.13
N ASP A 174 -10.17 -9.19 -3.38
CA ASP A 174 -9.72 -10.58 -3.31
C ASP A 174 -9.79 -11.29 -4.68
N GLY A 175 -10.82 -11.01 -5.48
CA GLY A 175 -10.96 -11.52 -6.84
C GLY A 175 -9.89 -11.02 -7.82
N ILE A 176 -9.12 -9.98 -7.45
CA ILE A 176 -8.05 -9.41 -8.27
C ILE A 176 -6.73 -10.18 -8.07
N ASN A 177 -6.48 -10.77 -6.90
CA ASN A 177 -5.25 -11.49 -6.59
C ASN A 177 -5.14 -12.83 -7.33
N LYS A 178 -4.79 -12.79 -8.61
CA LYS A 178 -4.58 -13.95 -9.49
C LYS A 178 -3.29 -13.80 -10.30
N ALA A 179 -2.81 -14.89 -10.89
CA ALA A 179 -1.50 -14.99 -11.54
C ALA A 179 -1.18 -13.83 -12.52
N GLY A 180 -2.13 -13.42 -13.37
CA GLY A 180 -1.92 -12.34 -14.34
C GLY A 180 -1.86 -10.94 -13.74
N ASN A 181 -2.20 -10.78 -12.45
CA ASN A 181 -2.23 -9.51 -11.73
C ASN A 181 -1.10 -9.40 -10.70
N ARG A 182 -0.45 -10.51 -10.37
CA ARG A 182 0.75 -10.50 -9.50
C ARG A 182 1.97 -10.07 -10.27
N SER A 183 2.95 -9.59 -9.55
CA SER A 183 4.28 -9.41 -10.06
C SER A 183 5.00 -10.75 -10.29
N SER A 184 6.24 -10.72 -10.70
CA SER A 184 7.07 -11.91 -10.91
C SER A 184 8.50 -11.67 -10.45
N ILE A 185 9.21 -12.77 -10.20
CA ILE A 185 10.67 -12.72 -10.06
C ILE A 185 11.25 -12.15 -11.36
N GLY A 186 12.19 -11.24 -11.26
CA GLY A 186 12.78 -10.54 -12.40
C GLY A 186 12.09 -9.23 -12.77
N THR A 187 10.97 -8.86 -12.11
CA THR A 187 10.37 -7.54 -12.31
C THR A 187 11.37 -6.45 -11.96
N VAL A 188 11.58 -5.55 -12.91
CA VAL A 188 12.45 -4.38 -12.76
C VAL A 188 11.62 -3.23 -12.21
N ILE A 189 12.11 -2.62 -11.14
CA ILE A 189 11.47 -1.50 -10.45
C ILE A 189 12.39 -0.29 -10.56
N THR A 190 11.91 0.76 -11.21
CA THR A 190 12.65 2.01 -11.43
C THR A 190 12.31 3.03 -10.34
N ARG A 191 13.32 3.48 -9.62
CA ARG A 191 13.22 4.55 -8.63
C ARG A 191 13.92 5.80 -9.18
N VAL A 192 13.21 6.90 -9.25
CA VAL A 192 13.66 8.14 -9.88
C VAL A 192 14.17 9.16 -8.85
N GLU A 193 14.11 8.86 -7.58
CA GLU A 193 14.55 9.81 -6.54
C GLU A 193 16.08 9.89 -6.49
N PRO A 194 16.67 11.09 -6.50
CA PRO A 194 18.09 11.27 -6.24
C PRO A 194 18.37 10.81 -4.81
N THR A 195 19.13 9.75 -4.67
CA THR A 195 19.46 9.19 -3.36
C THR A 195 20.96 9.07 -3.25
N SER A 196 21.53 9.65 -2.21
CA SER A 196 22.86 9.31 -1.74
C SER A 196 22.70 8.26 -0.66
N GLN A 197 23.01 7.00 -0.95
CA GLN A 197 23.00 5.92 0.03
C GLN A 197 24.35 5.24 0.08
N SER A 198 24.85 4.98 1.31
CA SER A 198 25.91 4.02 1.52
C SER A 198 25.36 2.62 1.28
N LEU A 199 25.80 1.98 0.21
CA LEU A 199 25.48 0.58 -0.08
C LEU A 199 26.67 -0.29 0.31
N ASN A 200 26.46 -1.25 1.21
CA ASN A 200 27.38 -2.35 1.40
C ASN A 200 27.17 -3.35 0.26
N TYR A 201 27.89 -3.18 -0.84
CA TYR A 201 27.88 -4.12 -1.94
C TYR A 201 29.14 -4.99 -1.92
N THR A 202 28.96 -6.25 -2.25
CA THR A 202 30.05 -7.22 -2.30
C THR A 202 30.64 -7.31 -3.71
N ARG A 203 29.87 -6.90 -4.70
CA ARG A 203 30.24 -7.03 -6.10
C ARG A 203 29.41 -6.10 -6.99
N TYR A 204 30.00 -5.56 -8.04
CA TYR A 204 29.28 -4.84 -9.07
C TYR A 204 29.75 -5.28 -10.47
N THR A 205 28.88 -5.05 -11.44
CA THR A 205 29.17 -5.26 -12.88
C THR A 205 28.85 -3.98 -13.61
N VAL A 206 29.80 -3.47 -14.39
CA VAL A 206 29.58 -2.34 -15.27
C VAL A 206 28.72 -2.79 -16.44
N LEU A 207 27.59 -2.12 -16.64
CA LEU A 207 26.72 -2.30 -17.79
C LEU A 207 26.99 -1.20 -18.82
N SER A 208 26.34 -1.29 -19.99
CA SER A 208 26.36 -0.20 -20.96
C SER A 208 25.69 1.06 -20.41
N ASP A 209 26.01 2.22 -20.97
CA ASP A 209 25.34 3.49 -20.71
C ASP A 209 25.43 4.00 -19.27
N ASN A 210 26.62 3.91 -18.66
CA ASN A 210 26.88 4.36 -17.29
C ASN A 210 26.00 3.69 -16.22
N ARG A 211 25.48 2.50 -16.49
CA ARG A 211 24.74 1.71 -15.52
C ARG A 211 25.64 0.71 -14.81
N LEU A 212 25.41 0.55 -13.53
CA LEU A 212 26.05 -0.46 -12.68
C LEU A 212 25.01 -1.45 -12.17
N GLN A 213 25.29 -2.74 -12.29
CA GLN A 213 24.57 -3.75 -11.52
C GLN A 213 25.36 -3.99 -10.23
N ILE A 214 24.69 -3.80 -9.09
CA ILE A 214 25.26 -3.98 -7.76
C ILE A 214 24.55 -5.13 -7.07
N ASP A 215 25.31 -6.10 -6.55
CA ASP A 215 24.79 -7.16 -5.68
C ASP A 215 24.96 -6.73 -4.23
N PHE A 216 23.88 -6.66 -3.45
CA PHE A 216 23.94 -6.22 -2.05
C PHE A 216 22.99 -7.02 -1.15
N ASN A 217 23.20 -6.94 0.16
CA ASN A 217 22.38 -7.62 1.17
C ASN A 217 21.67 -6.61 2.06
N VAL A 218 20.36 -6.82 2.29
CA VAL A 218 19.56 -6.09 3.26
C VAL A 218 18.76 -7.09 4.09
N GLY A 219 18.89 -7.05 5.41
CA GLY A 219 18.16 -7.95 6.31
C GLY A 219 18.39 -9.44 6.01
N GLY A 220 19.60 -9.82 5.56
CA GLY A 220 19.94 -11.21 5.20
C GLY A 220 19.42 -11.65 3.82
N LYS A 221 18.70 -10.82 3.10
CA LYS A 221 18.22 -11.09 1.73
C LYS A 221 19.19 -10.48 0.71
N LYS A 222 19.45 -11.23 -0.37
CA LYS A 222 20.29 -10.77 -1.49
C LYS A 222 19.45 -10.02 -2.51
N TYR A 223 19.95 -8.86 -2.88
CA TYR A 223 19.32 -8.00 -3.89
C TYR A 223 20.28 -7.70 -5.02
N LYS A 224 19.73 -7.39 -6.18
CA LYS A 224 20.44 -6.81 -7.31
C LYS A 224 19.83 -5.46 -7.58
N ALA A 225 20.64 -4.41 -7.66
CA ALA A 225 20.22 -3.09 -8.10
C ALA A 225 20.92 -2.74 -9.41
N ILE A 226 20.21 -2.10 -10.32
CA ILE A 226 20.78 -1.44 -11.48
C ILE A 226 20.74 0.06 -11.19
N VAL A 227 21.92 0.66 -11.18
CA VAL A 227 22.11 2.07 -10.82
C VAL A 227 22.56 2.84 -12.06
N GLN A 228 21.84 3.91 -12.36
CA GLN A 228 22.27 4.89 -13.36
C GLN A 228 23.20 5.90 -12.69
N THR A 229 24.39 6.09 -13.21
CA THR A 229 25.36 7.06 -12.68
C THR A 229 25.69 8.11 -13.75
N GLU A 230 25.86 9.37 -13.35
CA GLU A 230 26.36 10.41 -14.27
C GLU A 230 27.86 10.29 -14.50
N SER A 231 28.58 9.85 -13.48
CA SER A 231 30.01 9.57 -13.57
C SER A 231 30.34 8.35 -12.71
N TYR A 232 31.02 7.42 -13.30
CA TYR A 232 31.58 6.26 -12.63
C TYR A 232 33.09 6.44 -12.50
N SER A 233 33.59 6.46 -11.28
CA SER A 233 35.02 6.27 -11.03
C SER A 233 35.23 4.85 -10.50
N ASP A 234 36.16 4.12 -11.04
CA ASP A 234 36.55 2.78 -10.59
C ASP A 234 37.26 2.84 -9.22
N ASN A 235 36.59 3.46 -8.25
CA ASN A 235 37.06 3.50 -6.89
C ASN A 235 36.36 2.38 -6.13
N THR A 236 37.01 1.22 -6.08
CA THR A 236 36.55 0.01 -5.40
C THR A 236 36.36 0.20 -3.89
N GLU A 237 36.85 1.30 -3.33
CA GLU A 237 36.66 1.66 -1.91
C GLU A 237 35.46 2.58 -1.67
N ALA A 238 34.88 3.19 -2.73
CA ALA A 238 33.72 4.06 -2.59
C ALA A 238 32.46 3.25 -2.26
N LYS A 239 32.07 3.27 -1.02
CA LYS A 239 30.83 2.64 -0.52
C LYS A 239 29.61 3.54 -0.67
N THR A 240 29.79 4.76 -1.15
CA THR A 240 28.73 5.74 -1.34
C THR A 240 28.60 6.05 -2.82
N LEU A 241 27.42 5.76 -3.37
CA LEU A 241 27.07 6.13 -4.73
C LEU A 241 26.06 7.27 -4.67
N THR A 242 26.31 8.33 -5.45
CA THR A 242 25.30 9.37 -5.69
C THR A 242 24.70 9.09 -7.06
N TRP A 243 23.39 8.91 -7.12
CA TRP A 243 22.68 8.62 -8.37
C TRP A 243 21.39 9.41 -8.49
N GLN A 244 20.92 9.61 -9.69
CA GLN A 244 19.64 10.28 -10.00
C GLN A 244 18.45 9.32 -10.01
N GLY A 245 18.70 8.03 -9.98
CA GLY A 245 17.72 6.98 -9.95
C GLY A 245 18.39 5.62 -9.97
N TYR A 246 17.65 4.60 -9.62
CA TYR A 246 18.16 3.23 -9.66
C TYR A 246 17.05 2.23 -9.96
N GLU A 247 17.43 1.10 -10.52
CA GLU A 247 16.55 -0.02 -10.76
C GLU A 247 16.87 -1.13 -9.73
N THR A 248 15.84 -1.72 -9.16
CA THR A 248 15.93 -2.93 -8.36
C THR A 248 15.21 -4.06 -9.06
N ILE A 249 15.68 -5.29 -8.87
CA ILE A 249 15.06 -6.47 -9.47
C ILE A 249 14.44 -7.32 -8.36
N THR A 250 13.16 -7.66 -8.52
CA THR A 250 12.48 -8.54 -7.59
C THR A 250 13.09 -9.95 -7.64
N THR A 251 13.64 -10.41 -6.51
CA THR A 251 14.29 -11.73 -6.39
C THR A 251 13.59 -12.65 -5.39
N ASP A 252 12.67 -12.12 -4.60
CA ASP A 252 11.95 -12.83 -3.54
C ASP A 252 10.53 -13.19 -4.00
N LYS A 253 10.12 -14.45 -3.78
CA LYS A 253 8.80 -14.95 -4.18
C LYS A 253 7.66 -14.31 -3.40
N ASP A 254 7.87 -14.00 -2.12
CA ASP A 254 6.84 -13.36 -1.29
C ASP A 254 6.63 -11.92 -1.76
N ILE A 255 7.73 -11.22 -2.08
CA ILE A 255 7.66 -9.90 -2.71
C ILE A 255 6.97 -10.00 -4.08
N ALA A 256 7.32 -10.97 -4.92
CA ALA A 256 6.70 -11.19 -6.23
C ALA A 256 5.20 -11.53 -6.16
N SER A 257 4.67 -11.95 -5.02
CA SER A 257 3.24 -12.20 -4.82
C SER A 257 2.39 -10.92 -4.69
N HIS A 258 3.01 -9.75 -4.54
CA HIS A 258 2.34 -8.46 -4.56
C HIS A 258 1.78 -8.14 -5.96
N PRO A 259 0.89 -7.13 -6.08
CA PRO A 259 0.42 -6.69 -7.39
C PRO A 259 1.57 -6.29 -8.31
N GLY A 260 1.50 -6.70 -9.58
CA GLY A 260 2.21 -6.03 -10.67
C GLY A 260 1.38 -4.85 -11.18
N ASN A 261 1.87 -4.13 -12.20
CA ASN A 261 1.17 -2.96 -12.75
C ASN A 261 -0.29 -3.26 -13.13
N ASN A 262 -0.54 -4.42 -13.76
CA ASN A 262 -1.91 -4.82 -14.08
C ASN A 262 -2.78 -5.03 -12.83
N GLY A 263 -2.23 -5.61 -11.77
CA GLY A 263 -2.93 -5.78 -10.51
C GLY A 263 -3.27 -4.43 -9.86
N PHE A 264 -2.34 -3.50 -9.85
CA PHE A 264 -2.58 -2.14 -9.35
C PHE A 264 -3.63 -1.39 -10.17
N GLU A 265 -3.57 -1.48 -11.50
CA GLU A 265 -4.60 -0.91 -12.37
C GLU A 265 -5.99 -1.49 -12.06
N GLN A 266 -6.10 -2.81 -11.89
CA GLN A 266 -7.36 -3.46 -11.52
C GLN A 266 -7.88 -3.02 -10.14
N ILE A 267 -6.99 -2.81 -9.15
CA ILE A 267 -7.38 -2.27 -7.84
C ILE A 267 -7.97 -0.86 -8.00
N ALA A 268 -7.33 0.00 -8.78
CA ALA A 268 -7.83 1.36 -9.03
C ALA A 268 -9.16 1.34 -9.81
N GLN A 269 -9.30 0.48 -10.83
CA GLN A 269 -10.54 0.33 -11.57
C GLN A 269 -11.69 -0.14 -10.66
N ARG A 270 -11.39 -1.10 -9.77
CA ARG A 270 -12.39 -1.56 -8.79
C ARG A 270 -12.84 -0.45 -7.84
N PHE A 271 -11.91 0.38 -7.39
CA PHE A 271 -12.22 1.59 -6.60
C PHE A 271 -13.16 2.53 -7.37
N PHE A 272 -12.88 2.80 -8.65
CA PHE A 272 -13.73 3.65 -9.49
C PHE A 272 -15.13 3.07 -9.68
N GLU A 273 -15.22 1.76 -9.98
CA GLU A 273 -16.51 1.07 -10.16
C GLU A 273 -17.39 1.17 -8.91
N VAL A 274 -16.85 0.84 -7.74
CA VAL A 274 -17.61 0.84 -6.47
C VAL A 274 -18.09 2.24 -6.09
N LEU A 275 -17.33 3.28 -6.44
CA LEU A 275 -17.65 4.66 -6.15
C LEU A 275 -18.43 5.37 -7.28
N ASN A 276 -18.71 4.68 -8.40
CA ASN A 276 -19.33 5.24 -9.61
C ASN A 276 -18.58 6.48 -10.13
N ILE A 277 -17.24 6.36 -10.26
CA ILE A 277 -16.38 7.40 -10.81
C ILE A 277 -16.15 7.11 -12.30
N ASP A 278 -16.71 7.96 -13.17
CA ASP A 278 -16.60 7.84 -14.63
C ASP A 278 -15.22 8.29 -15.17
#